data_824427696406fdf9cbe09ba2ab8bce89
#
_entry.id   824427696406fdf9cbe09ba2ab8bce89
#
_cell.length_a   1.000
_cell.length_b   1.000
_cell.length_c   1.000
_cell.angle_alpha   90.00
_cell.angle_beta   90.00
_cell.angle_gamma   90.00
#
_symmetry.space_group_name_H-M   'P 1'
#
loop_
_entity.id
_entity.type
_entity.pdbx_description
1 polymer ?
#
loop_
_entity_poly.entity_id
_entity_poly.type
_entity_poly.pdbx_seq_one_letter_code
_entity_poly.pdbx_strand_id
1 'polypeptide(L)'
;MFGCTGSEGFVIVAGDDAVMPVLGYSFDSSFPQTDLPVNLKLWLQGISEEIAEKRRAPTYGSTQSNSLAQRWTTVRAGQAVVELETAKWDQANPYNWLCPHIAGKETYTGCTATATAIVMRYHQWPKAGSGTLPAYTTRTHQRYIAAQSLGHAYDWDNMPLSYAQSFSSTAGNAVATLMRDCALMISSDFGPIGGEGTGAYVTDVVKGLQTYMGYDKDGRYIVRSNYSFAEWMRIMKGELDERRPVIYTGGSSEGAHAFVLDGYDTENYFRVNWGWSGWG
;
A
#
# COMPACT_ATOMS: atom_id res chain seq x y z
N MET A 1 10.79 17.71 9.87
CA MET A 1 11.14 16.31 10.06
C MET A 1 12.24 16.20 11.07
N PHE A 2 12.16 15.23 11.99
CA PHE A 2 13.15 15.04 13.04
C PHE A 2 13.58 13.57 13.03
N GLY A 3 14.88 13.32 12.98
CA GLY A 3 15.46 11.98 13.18
C GLY A 3 15.63 11.68 14.66
N CYS A 4 15.49 10.43 15.06
CA CYS A 4 15.78 10.01 16.43
C CYS A 4 17.29 9.89 16.63
N THR A 5 17.85 10.56 17.64
CA THR A 5 19.25 10.42 17.99
C THR A 5 19.50 9.06 18.63
N GLY A 6 20.28 8.20 17.95
CA GLY A 6 20.74 6.91 18.49
C GLY A 6 19.89 5.68 18.13
N SER A 7 18.84 5.83 17.31
CA SER A 7 18.09 4.71 16.74
C SER A 7 17.71 5.00 15.28
N GLU A 8 17.50 3.97 14.48
CA GLU A 8 16.83 4.10 13.20
C GLU A 8 15.37 4.48 13.48
N GLY A 9 14.93 5.63 13.01
CA GLY A 9 13.57 6.09 13.17
C GLY A 9 13.40 7.53 12.74
N PHE A 10 12.15 7.90 12.39
CA PHE A 10 11.82 9.28 12.05
C PHE A 10 10.39 9.63 12.46
N VAL A 11 10.10 10.91 12.54
CA VAL A 11 8.74 11.45 12.65
C VAL A 11 8.54 12.55 11.60
N ILE A 12 7.43 12.50 10.89
CA ILE A 12 6.98 13.56 9.99
C ILE A 12 5.99 14.42 10.75
N VAL A 13 6.36 15.67 10.94
CA VAL A 13 5.55 16.64 11.68
C VAL A 13 5.00 17.67 10.69
N ALA A 14 3.71 17.99 10.80
CA ALA A 14 3.11 19.06 10.03
C ALA A 14 3.75 20.41 10.38
N GLY A 15 3.94 21.25 9.39
CA GLY A 15 4.35 22.64 9.59
C GLY A 15 3.18 23.59 9.77
N ASP A 16 1.98 23.08 10.02
CA ASP A 16 0.74 23.86 10.06
C ASP A 16 -0.29 23.23 10.99
N ASP A 17 -1.02 24.07 11.72
CA ASP A 17 -2.05 23.65 12.66
C ASP A 17 -3.37 23.22 11.99
N ALA A 18 -3.49 23.35 10.67
CA ALA A 18 -4.67 22.94 9.90
C ALA A 18 -4.87 21.42 9.84
N VAL A 19 -3.82 20.64 10.08
CA VAL A 19 -3.81 19.18 10.05
C VAL A 19 -3.27 18.60 11.35
N MET A 20 -3.29 17.28 11.46
CA MET A 20 -2.73 16.59 12.64
C MET A 20 -1.25 16.92 12.79
N PRO A 21 -0.76 17.16 14.04
CA PRO A 21 0.64 17.52 14.30
C PRO A 21 1.63 16.47 13.80
N VAL A 22 1.37 15.20 14.04
CA VAL A 22 2.16 14.08 13.51
C VAL A 22 1.45 13.51 12.31
N LEU A 23 2.13 13.52 11.17
CA LEU A 23 1.62 12.96 9.91
C LEU A 23 2.00 11.48 9.76
N GLY A 24 3.15 11.10 10.30
CA GLY A 24 3.63 9.73 10.28
C GLY A 24 4.94 9.57 11.04
N TYR A 25 5.28 8.34 11.38
CA TYR A 25 6.55 8.00 12.02
C TYR A 25 6.97 6.57 11.68
N SER A 26 8.24 6.29 11.85
CA SER A 26 8.80 4.94 11.84
C SER A 26 9.74 4.78 13.02
N PHE A 27 9.85 3.57 13.58
CA PHE A 27 10.79 3.26 14.65
C PHE A 27 12.04 2.52 14.15
N ASP A 28 11.97 1.93 12.97
CA ASP A 28 12.96 1.00 12.44
C ASP A 28 13.52 1.39 11.07
N SER A 29 13.15 2.56 10.55
CA SER A 29 13.58 3.03 9.24
C SER A 29 14.02 4.48 9.28
N SER A 30 15.06 4.82 8.52
CA SER A 30 15.47 6.20 8.29
C SER A 30 14.64 6.83 7.19
N PHE A 31 14.27 8.11 7.34
CA PHE A 31 13.61 8.84 6.26
C PHE A 31 14.59 9.10 5.10
N PRO A 32 14.25 8.72 3.86
CA PRO A 32 15.12 8.95 2.72
C PRO A 32 15.33 10.46 2.49
N GLN A 33 16.58 10.91 2.45
CA GLN A 33 16.94 12.32 2.26
C GLN A 33 16.99 12.72 0.78
N THR A 34 17.24 11.73 -0.08
CA THR A 34 17.30 11.87 -1.53
C THR A 34 16.43 10.79 -2.16
N ASP A 35 15.98 11.03 -3.38
CA ASP A 35 15.21 10.05 -4.17
C ASP A 35 13.96 9.50 -3.46
N LEU A 36 13.21 10.40 -2.82
CA LEU A 36 11.92 10.04 -2.24
C LEU A 36 11.09 9.25 -3.26
N PRO A 37 10.55 8.09 -2.87
CA PRO A 37 9.61 7.35 -3.71
C PRO A 37 8.50 8.27 -4.23
N VAL A 38 8.13 8.11 -5.50
CA VAL A 38 7.17 9.00 -6.16
C VAL A 38 5.89 9.15 -5.35
N ASN A 39 5.42 8.05 -4.79
CA ASN A 39 4.17 8.02 -4.03
C ASN A 39 4.28 8.71 -2.67
N LEU A 40 5.46 8.67 -2.02
CA LEU A 40 5.70 9.44 -0.81
C LEU A 40 5.71 10.96 -1.12
N LYS A 41 6.29 11.34 -2.27
CA LYS A 41 6.20 12.72 -2.77
C LYS A 41 4.75 13.13 -2.97
N LEU A 42 3.95 12.30 -3.64
CA LEU A 42 2.53 12.56 -3.91
C LEU A 42 1.71 12.66 -2.62
N TRP A 43 1.98 11.78 -1.64
CA TRP A 43 1.31 11.84 -0.35
C TRP A 43 1.65 13.13 0.41
N LEU A 44 2.93 13.50 0.49
CA LEU A 44 3.36 14.77 1.11
C LEU A 44 2.78 15.98 0.38
N GLN A 45 2.67 15.93 -0.94
CA GLN A 45 2.03 16.95 -1.74
C GLN A 45 0.54 17.05 -1.43
N GLY A 46 -0.19 15.94 -1.34
CA GLY A 46 -1.61 15.90 -0.95
C GLY A 46 -1.86 16.54 0.42
N ILE A 47 -0.98 16.28 1.40
CA ILE A 47 -1.02 16.96 2.71
C ILE A 47 -0.82 18.48 2.56
N SER A 48 0.11 18.89 1.71
CA SER A 48 0.36 20.32 1.45
C SER A 48 -0.85 21.01 0.81
N GLU A 49 -1.52 20.34 -0.11
CA GLU A 49 -2.76 20.80 -0.75
C GLU A 49 -3.91 20.89 0.26
N GLU A 50 -4.08 19.89 1.12
CA GLU A 50 -5.08 19.90 2.19
C GLU A 50 -4.87 21.09 3.15
N ILE A 51 -3.62 21.36 3.54
CA ILE A 51 -3.26 22.52 4.36
C ILE A 51 -3.64 23.82 3.62
N ALA A 52 -3.30 23.92 2.34
CA ALA A 52 -3.59 25.10 1.53
C ALA A 52 -5.10 25.33 1.36
N GLU A 53 -5.88 24.27 1.20
CA GLU A 53 -7.34 24.35 1.12
C GLU A 53 -7.95 24.79 2.45
N LYS A 54 -7.55 24.17 3.55
CA LYS A 54 -8.03 24.54 4.90
C LYS A 54 -7.70 26.00 5.25
N ARG A 55 -6.53 26.50 4.87
CA ARG A 55 -6.14 27.90 5.06
C ARG A 55 -7.02 28.89 4.29
N ARG A 56 -7.60 28.48 3.16
CA ARG A 56 -8.54 29.30 2.37
C ARG A 56 -9.94 29.35 2.96
N ALA A 57 -10.29 28.43 3.85
CA ALA A 57 -11.60 28.36 4.46
C ALA A 57 -11.84 29.58 5.39
N PRO A 58 -13.01 30.25 5.34
CA PRO A 58 -13.32 31.43 6.17
C PRO A 58 -13.23 31.18 7.67
N THR A 59 -13.29 29.92 8.10
CA THR A 59 -13.21 29.47 9.51
C THR A 59 -11.79 29.20 9.98
N TYR A 60 -10.79 29.35 9.12
CA TYR A 60 -9.39 29.15 9.50
C TYR A 60 -8.98 30.18 10.56
N GLY A 61 -8.56 29.72 11.72
CA GLY A 61 -8.07 30.57 12.83
C GLY A 61 -9.09 30.91 13.92
N SER A 62 -10.39 30.61 13.78
CA SER A 62 -11.40 31.09 14.74
C SER A 62 -11.73 30.18 15.94
N THR A 63 -11.42 28.87 15.88
CA THR A 63 -11.79 27.93 16.97
C THR A 63 -10.88 26.71 17.16
N GLN A 64 -9.99 26.42 16.23
CA GLN A 64 -9.15 25.19 16.28
C GLN A 64 -7.74 25.42 16.84
N SER A 65 -7.23 26.65 16.89
CA SER A 65 -5.85 26.92 17.28
C SER A 65 -5.53 26.47 18.71
N ASN A 66 -6.47 26.63 19.66
CA ASN A 66 -6.23 26.26 21.06
C ASN A 66 -6.26 24.75 21.31
N SER A 67 -7.10 24.00 20.58
CA SER A 67 -7.17 22.55 20.73
C SER A 67 -6.01 21.83 20.01
N LEU A 68 -5.50 22.41 18.94
CA LEU A 68 -4.35 21.86 18.20
C LEU A 68 -3.03 22.21 18.90
N ALA A 69 -2.88 23.44 19.42
CA ALA A 69 -1.70 23.82 20.20
C ALA A 69 -1.52 22.93 21.45
N GLN A 70 -2.62 22.54 22.10
CA GLN A 70 -2.57 21.55 23.19
C GLN A 70 -2.13 20.15 22.73
N ARG A 71 -2.40 19.78 21.49
CA ARG A 71 -1.97 18.50 20.91
C ARG A 71 -0.45 18.45 20.66
N TRP A 72 0.18 19.57 20.35
CA TRP A 72 1.64 19.65 20.19
C TRP A 72 2.41 19.38 21.48
N THR A 73 1.83 19.67 22.64
CA THR A 73 2.47 19.45 23.95
C THR A 73 2.42 18.00 24.42
N THR A 74 1.63 17.16 23.75
CA THR A 74 1.38 15.76 24.15
C THR A 74 1.64 14.74 23.04
N VAL A 75 2.31 15.16 21.95
CA VAL A 75 2.66 14.23 20.88
C VAL A 75 3.64 13.17 21.41
N ARG A 76 3.12 11.99 21.63
CA ARG A 76 3.88 10.77 21.91
C ARG A 76 3.54 9.75 20.83
N ALA A 77 4.54 9.00 20.40
CA ALA A 77 4.27 7.79 19.66
C ALA A 77 3.46 6.86 20.54
N GLY A 78 2.35 6.34 20.04
CA GLY A 78 1.52 5.38 20.76
C GLY A 78 2.26 4.06 20.95
N GLN A 79 1.79 3.25 21.89
CA GLN A 79 2.22 1.86 21.98
C GLN A 79 1.43 1.05 20.93
N ALA A 80 2.11 0.15 20.22
CA ALA A 80 1.45 -0.74 19.29
C ALA A 80 0.37 -1.57 20.02
N VAL A 81 -0.86 -1.54 19.49
CA VAL A 81 -1.98 -2.38 19.95
C VAL A 81 -2.08 -3.63 19.11
N VAL A 82 -2.02 -3.46 17.79
CA VAL A 82 -1.95 -4.55 16.83
C VAL A 82 -0.78 -4.27 15.89
N GLU A 83 0.01 -5.30 15.66
CA GLU A 83 1.10 -5.29 14.69
C GLU A 83 1.12 -6.66 13.98
N LEU A 84 0.78 -6.66 12.69
CA LEU A 84 0.77 -7.86 11.86
C LEU A 84 2.09 -7.92 11.08
N GLU A 85 2.72 -9.07 11.07
CA GLU A 85 3.96 -9.25 10.32
C GLU A 85 3.65 -9.47 8.84
N THR A 86 3.51 -8.39 8.08
CA THR A 86 3.33 -8.44 6.63
C THR A 86 4.66 -8.38 5.89
N ALA A 87 4.67 -8.92 4.66
CA ALA A 87 5.88 -8.98 3.84
C ALA A 87 6.33 -7.58 3.38
N LYS A 88 7.62 -7.27 3.54
CA LYS A 88 8.27 -6.03 3.13
C LYS A 88 8.67 -6.11 1.64
N TRP A 89 7.68 -6.19 0.76
CA TRP A 89 7.85 -6.38 -0.67
C TRP A 89 7.84 -5.07 -1.46
N ASP A 90 8.18 -5.17 -2.76
CA ASP A 90 8.34 -4.05 -3.67
C ASP A 90 7.68 -4.36 -5.04
N GLN A 91 7.84 -3.50 -6.01
CA GLN A 91 7.22 -3.58 -7.33
C GLN A 91 8.20 -3.91 -8.47
N ALA A 92 9.51 -3.85 -8.19
CA ALA A 92 10.58 -4.11 -9.17
C ALA A 92 11.17 -5.52 -8.97
N ASN A 93 12.44 -5.70 -9.29
CA ASN A 93 13.16 -6.99 -9.17
C ASN A 93 13.20 -7.48 -7.70
N PRO A 94 12.86 -8.75 -7.40
CA PRO A 94 12.48 -9.85 -8.32
C PRO A 94 10.96 -9.93 -8.61
N TYR A 95 10.17 -9.09 -8.01
CA TYR A 95 8.70 -9.18 -8.01
C TYR A 95 8.11 -9.09 -9.41
N ASN A 96 8.76 -8.36 -10.33
CA ASN A 96 8.31 -8.11 -11.69
C ASN A 96 8.87 -9.07 -12.74
N TRP A 97 9.61 -10.10 -12.37
CA TRP A 97 10.27 -11.01 -13.36
C TRP A 97 9.34 -11.61 -14.40
N LEU A 98 8.08 -11.82 -14.03
CA LEU A 98 7.07 -12.38 -14.92
C LEU A 98 6.06 -11.35 -15.45
N CYS A 99 6.30 -10.07 -15.19
CA CYS A 99 5.50 -9.00 -15.77
C CYS A 99 5.85 -8.78 -17.25
N PRO A 100 4.89 -8.32 -18.08
CA PRO A 100 5.15 -8.06 -19.49
C PRO A 100 6.10 -6.88 -19.67
N HIS A 101 6.91 -6.92 -20.73
CA HIS A 101 7.70 -5.77 -21.15
C HIS A 101 6.87 -4.82 -22.02
N ILE A 102 7.07 -3.52 -21.84
CA ILE A 102 6.49 -2.46 -22.68
C ILE A 102 7.63 -1.74 -23.41
N ALA A 103 7.55 -1.67 -24.72
CA ALA A 103 8.58 -1.07 -25.57
C ALA A 103 10.01 -1.57 -25.26
N GLY A 104 10.15 -2.86 -24.94
CA GLY A 104 11.43 -3.49 -24.61
C GLY A 104 11.95 -3.22 -23.20
N LYS A 105 11.21 -2.49 -22.38
CA LYS A 105 11.56 -2.21 -20.98
C LYS A 105 10.75 -3.07 -20.03
N GLU A 106 11.35 -3.42 -18.89
CA GLU A 106 10.65 -4.03 -17.75
C GLU A 106 9.56 -3.10 -17.22
N THR A 107 8.52 -3.68 -16.63
CA THR A 107 7.43 -2.93 -16.00
C THR A 107 7.40 -3.20 -14.50
N TYR A 108 6.81 -2.29 -13.74
CA TYR A 108 6.46 -2.55 -12.34
C TYR A 108 5.27 -3.50 -12.24
N THR A 109 5.17 -4.24 -11.12
CA THR A 109 3.96 -5.02 -10.79
C THR A 109 2.75 -4.12 -10.57
N GLY A 110 2.97 -2.91 -10.07
CA GLY A 110 1.94 -1.95 -9.66
C GLY A 110 1.54 -2.09 -8.18
N CYS A 111 1.26 -0.95 -7.55
CA CYS A 111 0.98 -0.89 -6.12
C CYS A 111 -0.22 -1.73 -5.69
N THR A 112 -1.28 -1.77 -6.50
CA THR A 112 -2.49 -2.54 -6.20
C THR A 112 -2.22 -4.04 -6.21
N ALA A 113 -1.45 -4.54 -7.20
CA ALA A 113 -1.03 -5.93 -7.25
C ALA A 113 -0.10 -6.29 -6.08
N THR A 114 0.84 -5.41 -5.76
CA THR A 114 1.77 -5.59 -4.63
C THR A 114 1.04 -5.64 -3.29
N ALA A 115 0.14 -4.70 -3.01
CA ALA A 115 -0.67 -4.72 -1.79
C ALA A 115 -1.53 -6.00 -1.69
N THR A 116 -2.11 -6.43 -2.81
CA THR A 116 -2.87 -7.68 -2.88
C THR A 116 -2.01 -8.90 -2.58
N ALA A 117 -0.82 -8.99 -3.19
CA ALA A 117 0.11 -10.09 -2.98
C ALA A 117 0.65 -10.13 -1.53
N ILE A 118 0.89 -8.98 -0.90
CA ILE A 118 1.30 -8.89 0.51
C ILE A 118 0.22 -9.48 1.42
N VAL A 119 -1.05 -9.13 1.20
CA VAL A 119 -2.16 -9.69 1.98
C VAL A 119 -2.32 -11.19 1.74
N MET A 120 -2.23 -11.65 0.49
CA MET A 120 -2.27 -13.08 0.16
C MET A 120 -1.11 -13.84 0.82
N ARG A 121 0.10 -13.26 0.85
CA ARG A 121 1.27 -13.85 1.52
C ARG A 121 1.08 -13.94 3.03
N TYR A 122 0.49 -12.92 3.64
CA TYR A 122 0.19 -12.92 5.07
C TYR A 122 -0.70 -14.11 5.45
N HIS A 123 -1.75 -14.37 4.66
CA HIS A 123 -2.66 -15.49 4.89
C HIS A 123 -2.16 -16.83 4.33
N GLN A 124 -1.09 -16.83 3.50
CA GLN A 124 -0.62 -17.98 2.74
C GLN A 124 -1.78 -18.69 2.01
N TRP A 125 -2.66 -17.88 1.41
CA TRP A 125 -3.87 -18.35 0.76
C TRP A 125 -4.07 -17.69 -0.62
N PRO A 126 -4.60 -18.43 -1.62
CA PRO A 126 -4.94 -19.88 -1.61
C PRO A 126 -3.72 -20.76 -1.83
N LYS A 127 -3.89 -22.08 -1.71
CA LYS A 127 -2.85 -23.03 -2.14
C LYS A 127 -2.59 -22.93 -3.64
N ALA A 128 -3.65 -22.73 -4.43
CA ALA A 128 -3.62 -22.47 -5.87
C ALA A 128 -4.83 -21.63 -6.26
N GLY A 129 -4.69 -20.75 -7.22
CA GLY A 129 -5.83 -20.09 -7.84
C GLY A 129 -6.63 -21.04 -8.73
N SER A 130 -7.81 -20.66 -9.15
CA SER A 130 -8.69 -21.48 -9.99
C SER A 130 -9.18 -20.74 -11.23
N GLY A 131 -9.43 -21.47 -12.31
CA GLY A 131 -9.93 -20.92 -13.57
C GLY A 131 -8.85 -20.29 -14.44
N THR A 132 -9.25 -19.36 -15.26
CA THR A 132 -8.37 -18.65 -16.22
C THR A 132 -8.60 -17.16 -16.12
N LEU A 133 -7.54 -16.40 -15.86
CA LEU A 133 -7.55 -14.94 -15.95
C LEU A 133 -7.72 -14.55 -17.42
N PRO A 134 -8.70 -13.69 -17.76
CA PRO A 134 -8.99 -13.37 -19.14
C PRO A 134 -7.87 -12.59 -19.82
N ALA A 135 -7.74 -12.76 -21.13
CA ALA A 135 -6.90 -11.89 -21.93
C ALA A 135 -7.47 -10.46 -21.95
N TYR A 136 -6.59 -9.46 -22.03
CA TYR A 136 -7.00 -8.06 -22.15
C TYR A 136 -5.92 -7.25 -22.88
N THR A 137 -6.25 -6.02 -23.22
CA THR A 137 -5.29 -5.06 -23.77
C THR A 137 -5.12 -3.91 -22.77
N THR A 138 -3.87 -3.56 -22.43
CA THR A 138 -3.56 -2.45 -21.53
C THR A 138 -4.09 -1.13 -22.11
N ARG A 139 -4.53 -0.23 -21.24
CA ARG A 139 -5.19 1.03 -21.66
C ARG A 139 -4.21 2.02 -22.28
N THR A 140 -3.09 2.25 -21.59
CA THR A 140 -2.13 3.28 -21.98
C THR A 140 -1.26 2.83 -23.16
N HIS A 141 -0.67 1.65 -23.08
CA HIS A 141 0.31 1.18 -24.06
C HIS A 141 -0.27 0.23 -25.12
N GLN A 142 -1.58 -0.06 -25.08
CA GLN A 142 -2.27 -0.95 -26.01
C GLN A 142 -1.58 -2.32 -26.17
N ARG A 143 -0.95 -2.78 -25.08
CA ARG A 143 -0.26 -4.08 -25.06
C ARG A 143 -1.27 -5.20 -24.84
N TYR A 144 -1.32 -6.16 -25.75
CA TYR A 144 -2.10 -7.38 -25.55
C TYR A 144 -1.46 -8.25 -24.48
N ILE A 145 -2.23 -8.64 -23.49
CA ILE A 145 -1.90 -9.58 -22.42
C ILE A 145 -2.71 -10.84 -22.65
N ALA A 146 -2.02 -11.96 -22.82
CA ALA A 146 -2.67 -13.24 -23.05
C ALA A 146 -3.38 -13.74 -21.78
N ALA A 147 -4.40 -14.57 -21.97
CA ALA A 147 -5.07 -15.25 -20.87
C ALA A 147 -4.07 -16.13 -20.10
N GLN A 148 -4.21 -16.18 -18.78
CA GLN A 148 -3.36 -16.96 -17.90
C GLN A 148 -4.18 -18.00 -17.14
N SER A 149 -3.90 -19.29 -17.38
CA SER A 149 -4.49 -20.35 -16.58
C SER A 149 -3.88 -20.37 -15.18
N LEU A 150 -4.74 -20.44 -14.18
CA LEU A 150 -4.40 -20.68 -12.80
C LEU A 150 -4.41 -22.21 -12.50
N GLY A 151 -4.17 -22.60 -11.25
CA GLY A 151 -4.14 -24.01 -10.83
C GLY A 151 -2.74 -24.51 -10.48
N HIS A 152 -1.70 -23.70 -10.78
CA HIS A 152 -0.37 -23.93 -10.20
C HIS A 152 -0.37 -23.56 -8.71
N ALA A 153 0.38 -24.32 -7.92
CA ALA A 153 0.50 -24.05 -6.50
C ALA A 153 1.36 -22.80 -6.26
N TYR A 154 0.94 -21.96 -5.31
CA TYR A 154 1.79 -20.90 -4.77
C TYR A 154 2.77 -21.49 -3.76
N ASP A 155 4.04 -21.27 -3.98
CA ASP A 155 5.13 -21.78 -3.14
C ASP A 155 5.41 -20.83 -1.96
N TRP A 156 4.46 -20.81 -1.00
CA TRP A 156 4.48 -19.92 0.15
C TRP A 156 5.75 -20.03 0.99
N ASP A 157 6.31 -21.25 1.11
CA ASP A 157 7.50 -21.52 1.91
C ASP A 157 8.76 -20.86 1.31
N ASN A 158 8.79 -20.68 -0.02
CA ASN A 158 9.86 -20.00 -0.74
C ASN A 158 9.60 -18.51 -1.00
N MET A 159 8.61 -17.91 -0.33
CA MET A 159 8.37 -16.46 -0.38
C MET A 159 8.79 -15.83 0.94
N PRO A 160 10.06 -15.41 1.12
CA PRO A 160 10.50 -14.73 2.34
C PRO A 160 9.76 -13.40 2.55
N LEU A 161 9.70 -12.94 3.79
CA LEU A 161 9.10 -11.65 4.15
C LEU A 161 9.86 -10.44 3.59
N SER A 162 11.12 -10.62 3.19
CA SER A 162 11.94 -9.57 2.59
C SER A 162 12.92 -10.16 1.59
N TYR A 163 13.16 -9.44 0.51
CA TYR A 163 14.18 -9.74 -0.52
C TYR A 163 15.36 -8.77 -0.47
N ALA A 164 15.53 -8.05 0.63
CA ALA A 164 16.64 -7.12 0.82
C ALA A 164 18.02 -7.83 0.91
N GLN A 165 18.04 -9.10 1.28
CA GLN A 165 19.21 -9.95 1.29
C GLN A 165 19.28 -10.79 -0.01
N SER A 166 20.40 -11.51 -0.20
CA SER A 166 20.51 -12.46 -1.30
C SER A 166 19.41 -13.54 -1.22
N PHE A 167 18.79 -13.85 -2.32
CA PHE A 167 17.73 -14.85 -2.42
C PHE A 167 18.00 -15.82 -3.60
N SER A 168 17.40 -17.00 -3.54
CA SER A 168 17.50 -17.99 -4.61
C SER A 168 16.60 -17.65 -5.79
N SER A 169 16.90 -18.19 -6.98
CA SER A 169 16.00 -18.07 -8.13
C SER A 169 14.63 -18.71 -7.87
N THR A 170 14.57 -19.76 -7.03
CA THR A 170 13.30 -20.36 -6.59
C THR A 170 12.46 -19.34 -5.84
N ALA A 171 13.04 -18.64 -4.87
CA ALA A 171 12.34 -17.60 -4.12
C ALA A 171 11.89 -16.45 -5.01
N GLY A 172 12.76 -15.99 -5.92
CA GLY A 172 12.40 -14.95 -6.89
C GLY A 172 11.25 -15.36 -7.81
N ASN A 173 11.28 -16.59 -8.34
CA ASN A 173 10.20 -17.11 -9.18
C ASN A 173 8.89 -17.30 -8.40
N ALA A 174 8.96 -17.73 -7.13
CA ALA A 174 7.77 -17.91 -6.29
C ALA A 174 7.02 -16.59 -6.14
N VAL A 175 7.69 -15.51 -5.73
CA VAL A 175 7.04 -14.20 -5.56
C VAL A 175 6.62 -13.59 -6.89
N ALA A 176 7.42 -13.72 -7.95
CA ALA A 176 7.08 -13.21 -9.27
C ALA A 176 5.83 -13.87 -9.84
N THR A 177 5.64 -15.16 -9.58
CA THR A 177 4.42 -15.90 -9.99
C THR A 177 3.18 -15.30 -9.32
N LEU A 178 3.21 -15.13 -8.00
CA LEU A 178 2.10 -14.52 -7.25
C LEU A 178 1.83 -13.08 -7.74
N MET A 179 2.87 -12.28 -7.88
CA MET A 179 2.76 -10.87 -8.32
C MET A 179 2.16 -10.74 -9.71
N ARG A 180 2.61 -11.58 -10.67
CA ARG A 180 2.04 -11.64 -12.02
C ARG A 180 0.55 -11.96 -11.94
N ASP A 181 0.18 -13.00 -11.20
CA ASP A 181 -1.22 -13.43 -11.13
C ASP A 181 -2.11 -12.36 -10.48
N CYS A 182 -1.63 -11.69 -9.42
CA CYS A 182 -2.31 -10.54 -8.84
C CYS A 182 -2.49 -9.41 -9.86
N ALA A 183 -1.43 -9.06 -10.61
CA ALA A 183 -1.48 -7.99 -11.59
C ALA A 183 -2.42 -8.31 -12.77
N LEU A 184 -2.41 -9.54 -13.27
CA LEU A 184 -3.31 -9.97 -14.35
C LEU A 184 -4.76 -10.08 -13.87
N MET A 185 -4.98 -10.54 -12.64
CA MET A 185 -6.31 -10.67 -12.03
C MET A 185 -7.08 -9.35 -11.98
N ILE A 186 -6.38 -8.25 -11.80
CA ILE A 186 -6.93 -6.88 -11.74
C ILE A 186 -6.76 -6.10 -13.05
N SER A 187 -6.42 -6.77 -14.14
CA SER A 187 -6.21 -6.16 -15.46
C SER A 187 -5.27 -4.95 -15.42
N SER A 188 -4.12 -5.07 -14.76
CA SER A 188 -3.16 -4.00 -14.58
C SER A 188 -2.77 -3.34 -15.90
N ASP A 189 -2.74 -2.02 -15.91
CA ASP A 189 -2.26 -1.20 -17.01
C ASP A 189 -0.75 -1.00 -16.87
N PHE A 190 0.00 -1.98 -17.35
CA PHE A 190 1.44 -2.04 -17.16
C PHE A 190 2.17 -0.86 -17.81
N GLY A 191 3.02 -0.20 -17.03
CA GLY A 191 3.89 0.87 -17.47
C GLY A 191 5.37 0.58 -17.22
N PRO A 192 6.28 1.10 -18.08
CA PRO A 192 7.71 0.83 -18.00
C PRO A 192 8.34 1.44 -16.74
N ILE A 193 9.40 0.79 -16.25
CA ILE A 193 10.23 1.34 -15.16
C ILE A 193 10.83 2.67 -15.62
N GLY A 194 10.72 3.69 -14.77
CA GLY A 194 11.13 5.07 -15.05
C GLY A 194 10.14 5.87 -15.91
N GLY A 195 8.97 5.33 -16.20
CA GLY A 195 7.84 5.99 -16.85
C GLY A 195 6.66 6.21 -15.90
N GLU A 196 5.43 6.12 -16.46
CA GLU A 196 4.17 6.39 -15.73
C GLU A 196 3.86 5.39 -14.62
N GLY A 197 4.59 4.26 -14.57
CA GLY A 197 4.30 3.17 -13.65
C GLY A 197 3.13 2.28 -14.09
N THR A 198 2.80 1.32 -13.25
CA THR A 198 1.71 0.35 -13.50
C THR A 198 0.52 0.69 -12.62
N GLY A 199 -0.64 0.91 -13.23
CA GLY A 199 -1.87 1.26 -12.55
C GLY A 199 -2.95 0.18 -12.62
N ALA A 200 -3.84 0.12 -11.62
CA ALA A 200 -5.02 -0.75 -11.64
C ALA A 200 -6.14 -0.15 -10.79
N TYR A 201 -7.38 -0.56 -11.05
CA TYR A 201 -8.49 -0.18 -10.19
C TYR A 201 -8.57 -1.11 -8.96
N VAL A 202 -8.50 -0.53 -7.77
CA VAL A 202 -8.58 -1.29 -6.51
C VAL A 202 -9.94 -2.01 -6.34
N THR A 203 -10.98 -1.53 -6.99
CA THR A 203 -12.30 -2.17 -7.03
C THR A 203 -12.28 -3.56 -7.64
N ASP A 204 -11.32 -3.84 -8.55
CA ASP A 204 -11.20 -5.13 -9.20
C ASP A 204 -10.57 -6.20 -8.29
N VAL A 205 -9.90 -5.77 -7.21
CA VAL A 205 -9.25 -6.68 -6.25
C VAL A 205 -10.26 -7.62 -5.60
N VAL A 206 -11.35 -7.06 -5.06
CA VAL A 206 -12.37 -7.87 -4.36
C VAL A 206 -12.96 -8.92 -5.30
N LYS A 207 -13.37 -8.49 -6.50
CA LYS A 207 -13.92 -9.39 -7.51
C LYS A 207 -12.92 -10.49 -7.90
N GLY A 208 -11.67 -10.10 -8.10
CA GLY A 208 -10.60 -11.04 -8.46
C GLY A 208 -10.35 -12.07 -7.38
N LEU A 209 -10.17 -11.64 -6.13
CA LEU A 209 -9.94 -12.51 -4.99
C LEU A 209 -11.09 -13.50 -4.79
N GLN A 210 -12.33 -13.05 -4.94
CA GLN A 210 -13.52 -13.90 -4.81
C GLN A 210 -13.68 -14.89 -5.97
N THR A 211 -13.36 -14.46 -7.19
CA THR A 211 -13.57 -15.28 -8.40
C THR A 211 -12.49 -16.32 -8.59
N TYR A 212 -11.23 -15.93 -8.36
CA TYR A 212 -10.08 -16.74 -8.75
C TYR A 212 -9.26 -17.29 -7.59
N MET A 213 -9.32 -16.63 -6.43
CA MET A 213 -8.46 -16.97 -5.28
C MET A 213 -9.23 -17.58 -4.10
N GLY A 214 -10.54 -17.80 -4.26
CA GLY A 214 -11.37 -18.47 -3.25
C GLY A 214 -11.51 -17.70 -1.93
N TYR A 215 -11.39 -16.36 -1.98
CA TYR A 215 -11.69 -15.51 -0.84
C TYR A 215 -13.19 -15.41 -0.61
N ASP A 216 -13.57 -15.09 0.63
CA ASP A 216 -14.96 -15.01 1.05
C ASP A 216 -15.75 -13.97 0.24
N LYS A 217 -17.00 -14.30 -0.06
CA LYS A 217 -17.93 -13.43 -0.80
C LYS A 217 -18.40 -12.23 0.01
N ASP A 218 -18.20 -12.22 1.32
CA ASP A 218 -18.52 -11.10 2.20
C ASP A 218 -17.44 -9.99 2.15
N GLY A 219 -16.28 -10.27 1.53
CA GLY A 219 -15.26 -9.27 1.24
C GLY A 219 -15.83 -8.13 0.37
N ARG A 220 -15.52 -6.88 0.70
CA ARG A 220 -16.09 -5.70 0.01
C ARG A 220 -15.10 -4.56 -0.08
N TYR A 221 -15.28 -3.79 -1.14
CA TYR A 221 -14.69 -2.47 -1.28
C TYR A 221 -15.62 -1.46 -0.62
N ILE A 222 -15.08 -0.62 0.25
CA ILE A 222 -15.81 0.45 0.93
C ILE A 222 -15.11 1.79 0.72
N VAL A 223 -15.87 2.87 0.71
CA VAL A 223 -15.39 4.23 0.44
C VAL A 223 -15.48 5.06 1.72
N ARG A 224 -14.36 5.70 2.09
CA ARG A 224 -14.23 6.49 3.32
C ARG A 224 -15.33 7.53 3.50
N SER A 225 -15.74 8.21 2.42
CA SER A 225 -16.76 9.27 2.47
C SER A 225 -18.15 8.79 2.88
N ASN A 226 -18.42 7.47 2.85
CA ASN A 226 -19.70 6.90 3.23
C ASN A 226 -19.85 6.65 4.74
N TYR A 227 -18.83 6.95 5.52
CA TYR A 227 -18.75 6.65 6.95
C TYR A 227 -18.31 7.88 7.75
N SER A 228 -18.83 8.02 8.95
CA SER A 228 -18.27 8.96 9.93
C SER A 228 -16.82 8.56 10.28
N PHE A 229 -16.05 9.48 10.85
CA PHE A 229 -14.68 9.17 11.30
C PHE A 229 -14.66 8.02 12.31
N ALA A 230 -15.55 8.04 13.28
CA ALA A 230 -15.62 7.01 14.32
C ALA A 230 -15.96 5.62 13.74
N GLU A 231 -16.90 5.55 12.81
CA GLU A 231 -17.27 4.29 12.14
C GLU A 231 -16.11 3.76 11.29
N TRP A 232 -15.45 4.64 10.54
CA TRP A 232 -14.28 4.25 9.75
C TRP A 232 -13.16 3.68 10.62
N MET A 233 -12.81 4.36 11.71
CA MET A 233 -11.82 3.89 12.67
C MET A 233 -12.20 2.53 13.24
N ARG A 234 -13.48 2.35 13.62
CA ARG A 234 -13.98 1.09 14.15
C ARG A 234 -13.88 -0.05 13.12
N ILE A 235 -14.19 0.22 11.85
CA ILE A 235 -14.09 -0.78 10.77
C ILE A 235 -12.63 -1.18 10.57
N MET A 236 -11.72 -0.22 10.38
CA MET A 236 -10.31 -0.51 10.14
C MET A 236 -9.66 -1.27 11.30
N LYS A 237 -9.90 -0.82 12.54
CA LYS A 237 -9.40 -1.52 13.73
C LYS A 237 -10.00 -2.90 13.88
N GLY A 238 -11.30 -3.07 13.64
CA GLY A 238 -11.96 -4.36 13.70
C GLY A 238 -11.37 -5.40 12.75
N GLU A 239 -10.95 -5.00 11.54
CA GLU A 239 -10.24 -5.91 10.63
C GLU A 239 -8.86 -6.30 11.20
N LEU A 240 -8.13 -5.35 11.72
CA LEU A 240 -6.79 -5.59 12.29
C LEU A 240 -6.85 -6.41 13.59
N ASP A 241 -7.83 -6.18 14.44
CA ASP A 241 -8.08 -6.97 15.67
C ASP A 241 -8.33 -8.45 15.33
N GLU A 242 -9.04 -8.70 14.23
CA GLU A 242 -9.30 -10.04 13.69
C GLU A 242 -8.14 -10.57 12.81
N ARG A 243 -6.97 -9.95 12.91
CA ARG A 243 -5.77 -10.35 12.17
C ARG A 243 -5.95 -10.35 10.64
N ARG A 244 -6.71 -9.41 10.12
CA ARG A 244 -6.89 -9.21 8.67
C ARG A 244 -6.25 -7.88 8.24
N PRO A 245 -5.06 -7.90 7.61
CA PRO A 245 -4.46 -6.71 7.04
C PRO A 245 -5.35 -6.14 5.93
N VAL A 246 -5.47 -4.83 5.87
CA VAL A 246 -6.43 -4.14 5.00
C VAL A 246 -5.72 -3.56 3.78
N ILE A 247 -6.16 -3.93 2.57
CA ILE A 247 -5.74 -3.24 1.34
C ILE A 247 -6.43 -1.87 1.33
N TYR A 248 -5.64 -0.82 1.37
CA TYR A 248 -6.11 0.55 1.43
C TYR A 248 -5.62 1.33 0.20
N THR A 249 -6.38 2.33 -0.21
CA THR A 249 -5.95 3.25 -1.26
C THR A 249 -6.22 4.67 -0.84
N GLY A 250 -5.27 5.53 -1.09
CA GLY A 250 -5.38 6.97 -0.94
C GLY A 250 -4.84 7.66 -2.18
N GLY A 251 -5.34 8.85 -2.46
CA GLY A 251 -4.93 9.59 -3.64
C GLY A 251 -5.26 11.06 -3.55
N SER A 252 -4.64 11.83 -4.45
CA SER A 252 -4.87 13.25 -4.70
C SER A 252 -5.15 13.45 -6.18
N SER A 253 -5.26 14.71 -6.61
CA SER A 253 -5.33 15.09 -8.03
C SER A 253 -4.12 14.63 -8.85
N GLU A 254 -2.98 14.42 -8.21
CA GLU A 254 -1.70 14.05 -8.84
C GLU A 254 -1.49 12.54 -8.99
N GLY A 255 -2.26 11.72 -8.25
CA GLY A 255 -2.16 10.27 -8.33
C GLY A 255 -2.75 9.54 -7.14
N ALA A 256 -2.78 8.21 -7.24
CA ALA A 256 -3.25 7.33 -6.18
C ALA A 256 -2.23 6.22 -5.89
N HIS A 257 -2.22 5.73 -4.65
CA HIS A 257 -1.40 4.60 -4.23
C HIS A 257 -2.22 3.61 -3.42
N ALA A 258 -2.01 2.33 -3.70
CA ALA A 258 -2.54 1.23 -2.89
C ALA A 258 -1.44 0.71 -1.96
N PHE A 259 -1.79 0.45 -0.71
CA PHE A 259 -0.90 0.01 0.36
C PHE A 259 -1.65 -0.89 1.34
N VAL A 260 -0.96 -1.41 2.35
CA VAL A 260 -1.59 -2.26 3.36
C VAL A 260 -1.55 -1.58 4.71
N LEU A 261 -2.70 -1.55 5.40
CA LEU A 261 -2.73 -1.27 6.84
C LEU A 261 -2.52 -2.60 7.56
N ASP A 262 -1.50 -2.68 8.40
CA ASP A 262 -1.12 -3.92 9.10
C ASP A 262 -0.92 -3.75 10.60
N GLY A 263 -1.37 -2.62 11.15
CA GLY A 263 -1.34 -2.38 12.59
C GLY A 263 -1.92 -1.03 12.97
N TYR A 264 -2.05 -0.82 14.27
CA TYR A 264 -2.40 0.47 14.85
C TYR A 264 -1.91 0.59 16.30
N ASP A 265 -1.83 1.82 16.79
CA ASP A 265 -1.37 2.15 18.11
C ASP A 265 -2.47 2.73 19.04
N THR A 266 -2.11 3.02 20.30
CA THR A 266 -3.00 3.59 21.31
C THR A 266 -3.46 5.01 20.98
N GLU A 267 -2.73 5.73 20.12
CA GLU A 267 -3.04 7.09 19.68
C GLU A 267 -3.88 7.13 18.40
N ASN A 268 -4.28 5.96 17.88
CA ASN A 268 -5.05 5.76 16.65
C ASN A 268 -4.30 6.02 15.34
N TYR A 269 -2.98 5.96 15.35
CA TYR A 269 -2.21 5.90 14.12
C TYR A 269 -2.20 4.48 13.57
N PHE A 270 -2.36 4.37 12.26
CA PHE A 270 -2.22 3.09 11.57
C PHE A 270 -0.80 2.87 11.11
N ARG A 271 -0.33 1.65 11.26
CA ARG A 271 0.89 1.20 10.62
C ARG A 271 0.60 0.91 9.15
N VAL A 272 1.46 1.42 8.28
CA VAL A 272 1.31 1.34 6.83
C VAL A 272 2.49 0.58 6.23
N ASN A 273 2.19 -0.47 5.49
CA ASN A 273 3.14 -1.11 4.60
C ASN A 273 2.92 -0.58 3.18
N TRP A 274 3.81 0.28 2.73
CA TRP A 274 3.70 0.97 1.45
C TRP A 274 3.98 0.08 0.23
N GLY A 275 4.53 -1.13 0.41
CA GLY A 275 4.99 -1.97 -0.69
C GLY A 275 6.27 -1.41 -1.33
N TRP A 276 7.22 -0.93 -0.51
CA TRP A 276 8.50 -0.34 -0.91
C TRP A 276 9.67 -0.93 -0.12
N SER A 277 9.80 -2.24 -0.15
CA SER A 277 10.87 -2.97 0.54
C SER A 277 10.95 -2.69 2.06
N GLY A 278 9.85 -2.26 2.67
CA GLY A 278 9.80 -1.91 4.10
C GLY A 278 10.23 -0.47 4.41
N TRP A 279 10.37 0.40 3.40
CA TRP A 279 10.58 1.83 3.59
C TRP A 279 9.26 2.55 3.88
N GLY A 280 9.25 3.48 4.86
CA GLY A 280 8.12 4.34 5.21
C GLY A 280 7.49 4.07 6.55
#